data_c18ceaf4f8346cd2aaa2907a459e6679
#
_entry.id   c18ceaf4f8346cd2aaa2907a459e6679
#
_cell.length_a   1.000
_cell.length_b   1.000
_cell.length_c   1.000
_cell.angle_alpha   90.00
_cell.angle_beta   90.00
_cell.angle_gamma   90.00
#
_symmetry.space_group_name_H-M   'P 1'
#
loop_
_entity.id
_entity.type
_entity.pdbx_description
1 polymer ?
#
loop_
_entity_poly.entity_id
_entity_poly.type
_entity_poly.pdbx_seq_one_letter_code
_entity_poly.pdbx_strand_id
1 'polypeptide(L)'
;MKKIILEKSVITEILRLYHEDMLGSPSISEKLNVSKQVVLRTLKENGVIIGHSGRKFKGGKSESDKRHYLKNREKRLEYFSEWQKNKRDYLNEYHRKWREKNMDKHRENKRNYERNRKASDPLYKLISNFRTAIYQVLKESNVEKNKHYFDILQYTPESLIKHLESQFENNMNWDNYGEWHVDHKLPITSFNIEEMGDEEFMRCWSLDNLQPMWGNDNIRKSNKIIGTE
;
A
#
# COMPACT_ATOMS: atom_id res chain seq x y z
N MET A 1 -41.09 -44.53 -0.76
CA MET A 1 -41.44 -43.37 -1.62
C MET A 1 -40.88 -43.62 -3.01
N LYS A 2 -41.72 -43.59 -4.08
CA LYS A 2 -41.26 -43.78 -5.47
C LYS A 2 -40.30 -42.61 -5.83
N LYS A 3 -39.12 -42.93 -6.37
CA LYS A 3 -38.14 -41.95 -6.85
C LYS A 3 -38.73 -41.25 -8.09
N ILE A 4 -39.03 -39.98 -8.02
CA ILE A 4 -39.47 -39.18 -9.17
C ILE A 4 -38.27 -39.05 -10.09
N ILE A 5 -38.38 -39.64 -11.29
CA ILE A 5 -37.38 -39.51 -12.36
C ILE A 5 -37.74 -38.26 -13.16
N LEU A 6 -36.89 -37.28 -13.20
CA LEU A 6 -37.07 -36.05 -13.99
C LEU A 6 -36.58 -36.28 -15.42
N GLU A 7 -37.25 -35.65 -16.37
CA GLU A 7 -36.77 -35.57 -17.75
C GLU A 7 -35.45 -34.80 -17.83
N LYS A 8 -34.59 -35.18 -18.78
CA LYS A 8 -33.30 -34.52 -18.98
C LYS A 8 -33.42 -33.03 -19.20
N SER A 9 -34.45 -32.58 -19.91
CA SER A 9 -34.79 -31.17 -20.14
C SER A 9 -34.95 -30.38 -18.86
N VAL A 10 -35.70 -30.96 -17.89
CA VAL A 10 -35.95 -30.33 -16.58
C VAL A 10 -34.67 -30.28 -15.73
N ILE A 11 -33.86 -31.35 -15.80
CA ILE A 11 -32.55 -31.37 -15.09
C ILE A 11 -31.64 -30.24 -15.63
N THR A 12 -31.54 -30.13 -16.96
CA THR A 12 -30.73 -29.08 -17.60
C THR A 12 -31.22 -27.70 -17.21
N GLU A 13 -32.54 -27.50 -17.19
CA GLU A 13 -33.11 -26.21 -16.82
C GLU A 13 -32.91 -25.87 -15.32
N ILE A 14 -32.97 -26.84 -14.42
CA ILE A 14 -32.61 -26.67 -13.01
C ILE A 14 -31.17 -26.19 -12.87
N LEU A 15 -30.24 -26.83 -13.60
CA LEU A 15 -28.82 -26.48 -13.58
C LEU A 15 -28.58 -25.06 -14.15
N ARG A 16 -29.23 -24.75 -15.27
CA ARG A 16 -29.18 -23.44 -15.90
C ARG A 16 -29.67 -22.34 -14.94
N LEU A 17 -30.87 -22.51 -14.40
CA LEU A 17 -31.47 -21.57 -13.47
C LEU A 17 -30.61 -21.37 -12.20
N TYR A 18 -29.91 -22.42 -11.78
CA TYR A 18 -29.02 -22.35 -10.62
C TYR A 18 -27.68 -21.67 -10.94
N HIS A 19 -27.07 -21.98 -12.08
CA HIS A 19 -25.73 -21.49 -12.42
C HIS A 19 -25.74 -20.13 -13.14
N GLU A 20 -26.65 -19.93 -14.09
CA GLU A 20 -26.72 -18.73 -14.92
C GLU A 20 -27.63 -17.66 -14.28
N ASP A 21 -28.88 -18.04 -13.97
CA ASP A 21 -29.84 -17.11 -13.37
C ASP A 21 -29.64 -16.94 -11.86
N MET A 22 -28.76 -17.76 -11.25
CA MET A 22 -28.37 -17.70 -9.82
C MET A 22 -29.56 -17.85 -8.86
N LEU A 23 -30.61 -18.51 -9.28
CA LEU A 23 -31.79 -18.72 -8.46
C LEU A 23 -31.53 -19.76 -7.35
N GLY A 24 -32.11 -19.50 -6.18
CA GLY A 24 -32.12 -20.48 -5.09
C GLY A 24 -33.12 -21.61 -5.31
N SER A 25 -32.94 -22.73 -4.62
CA SER A 25 -33.82 -23.89 -4.76
C SER A 25 -35.32 -23.61 -4.53
N PRO A 26 -35.74 -22.67 -3.67
CA PRO A 26 -37.15 -22.29 -3.56
C PRO A 26 -37.69 -21.64 -4.85
N SER A 27 -36.95 -20.67 -5.41
CA SER A 27 -37.37 -19.97 -6.63
C SER A 27 -37.38 -20.88 -7.87
N ILE A 28 -36.42 -21.82 -7.94
CA ILE A 28 -36.39 -22.85 -9.00
C ILE A 28 -37.61 -23.80 -8.85
N SER A 29 -37.90 -24.19 -7.60
CA SER A 29 -39.07 -25.02 -7.27
C SER A 29 -40.37 -24.38 -7.74
N GLU A 30 -40.55 -23.11 -7.47
CA GLU A 30 -41.71 -22.31 -7.86
C GLU A 30 -41.79 -22.15 -9.40
N LYS A 31 -40.66 -21.81 -10.05
CA LYS A 31 -40.61 -21.57 -11.51
C LYS A 31 -40.86 -22.81 -12.36
N LEU A 32 -40.40 -23.95 -11.89
CA LEU A 32 -40.52 -25.23 -12.63
C LEU A 32 -41.65 -26.12 -12.10
N ASN A 33 -42.38 -25.69 -11.11
CA ASN A 33 -43.45 -26.43 -10.44
C ASN A 33 -43.00 -27.84 -9.98
N VAL A 34 -41.76 -27.94 -9.48
CA VAL A 34 -41.18 -29.16 -8.90
C VAL A 34 -40.87 -28.95 -7.42
N SER A 35 -40.99 -30.00 -6.61
CA SER A 35 -40.72 -29.82 -5.18
C SER A 35 -39.29 -29.37 -4.91
N LYS A 36 -39.08 -28.53 -3.92
CA LYS A 36 -37.76 -28.07 -3.46
C LYS A 36 -36.80 -29.22 -3.17
N GLN A 37 -37.31 -30.33 -2.64
CA GLN A 37 -36.48 -31.50 -2.37
C GLN A 37 -35.97 -32.17 -3.65
N VAL A 38 -36.78 -32.19 -4.71
CA VAL A 38 -36.37 -32.66 -6.02
C VAL A 38 -35.28 -31.77 -6.61
N VAL A 39 -35.44 -30.44 -6.56
CA VAL A 39 -34.41 -29.50 -7.01
C VAL A 39 -33.09 -29.71 -6.26
N LEU A 40 -33.14 -29.81 -4.93
CA LEU A 40 -31.93 -30.02 -4.11
C LEU A 40 -31.24 -31.33 -4.41
N ARG A 41 -32.03 -32.43 -4.61
CA ARG A 41 -31.50 -33.73 -4.99
C ARG A 41 -30.83 -33.66 -6.36
N THR A 42 -31.48 -33.08 -7.36
CA THR A 42 -30.96 -32.94 -8.71
C THR A 42 -29.65 -32.15 -8.72
N LEU A 43 -29.56 -31.03 -8.00
CA LEU A 43 -28.34 -30.26 -7.86
C LEU A 43 -27.20 -31.08 -7.23
N LYS A 44 -27.51 -31.85 -6.17
CA LYS A 44 -26.55 -32.71 -5.49
C LYS A 44 -26.07 -33.88 -6.38
N GLU A 45 -26.98 -34.53 -7.09
CA GLU A 45 -26.67 -35.62 -8.02
C GLU A 45 -25.80 -35.16 -9.21
N ASN A 46 -25.85 -33.85 -9.54
CA ASN A 46 -25.00 -33.23 -10.57
C ASN A 46 -23.77 -32.49 -10.00
N GLY A 47 -23.31 -32.86 -8.81
CA GLY A 47 -22.06 -32.38 -8.23
C GLY A 47 -22.11 -31.00 -7.64
N VAL A 48 -23.29 -30.39 -7.50
CA VAL A 48 -23.44 -29.06 -6.91
C VAL A 48 -23.37 -29.15 -5.39
N ILE A 49 -22.38 -28.50 -4.79
CA ILE A 49 -22.23 -28.42 -3.33
C ILE A 49 -23.21 -27.39 -2.76
N ILE A 50 -24.19 -27.88 -1.99
CA ILE A 50 -25.24 -27.07 -1.39
C ILE A 50 -25.00 -26.99 0.11
N GLY A 51 -25.02 -25.77 0.69
CA GLY A 51 -24.89 -25.56 2.14
C GLY A 51 -26.10 -26.08 2.92
N HIS A 52 -25.95 -26.18 4.25
CA HIS A 52 -26.86 -26.83 5.19
C HIS A 52 -28.33 -26.36 5.15
N SER A 53 -28.65 -25.21 4.56
CA SER A 53 -29.99 -24.65 4.39
C SER A 53 -30.41 -24.49 2.92
N GLY A 54 -29.81 -25.23 1.99
CA GLY A 54 -30.02 -25.01 0.56
C GLY A 54 -29.37 -23.74 0.02
N ARG A 55 -28.55 -23.10 0.85
CA ARG A 55 -27.68 -21.96 0.43
C ARG A 55 -26.36 -22.50 -0.10
N LYS A 56 -25.75 -21.78 -1.04
CA LYS A 56 -24.42 -22.11 -1.54
C LYS A 56 -23.42 -22.18 -0.39
N PHE A 57 -22.50 -23.14 -0.48
CA PHE A 57 -21.45 -23.34 0.50
C PHE A 57 -20.63 -22.05 0.76
N LYS A 58 -20.32 -21.77 2.02
CA LYS A 58 -19.52 -20.62 2.44
C LYS A 58 -18.03 -20.80 2.12
N GLY A 59 -17.71 -20.92 0.89
CA GLY A 59 -16.32 -20.88 0.41
C GLY A 59 -16.02 -19.55 -0.30
N GLY A 60 -16.09 -18.43 0.42
CA GLY A 60 -15.97 -17.10 -0.17
C GLY A 60 -17.33 -16.45 -0.51
N LYS A 61 -17.32 -15.18 -0.92
CA LYS A 61 -18.54 -14.50 -1.38
C LYS A 61 -19.08 -15.20 -2.61
N SER A 62 -20.36 -15.64 -2.54
CA SER A 62 -21.00 -16.32 -3.68
C SER A 62 -21.03 -15.38 -4.90
N GLU A 63 -21.11 -15.94 -6.12
CA GLU A 63 -21.28 -15.13 -7.33
C GLU A 63 -22.54 -14.25 -7.27
N SER A 64 -23.59 -14.72 -6.59
CA SER A 64 -24.79 -13.92 -6.29
C SER A 64 -24.45 -12.71 -5.41
N ASP A 65 -23.64 -12.89 -4.35
CA ASP A 65 -23.23 -11.77 -3.48
C ASP A 65 -22.35 -10.78 -4.23
N LYS A 66 -21.47 -11.27 -5.12
CA LYS A 66 -20.63 -10.41 -5.97
C LYS A 66 -21.49 -9.59 -6.93
N ARG A 67 -22.46 -10.20 -7.60
CA ARG A 67 -23.38 -9.48 -8.51
C ARG A 67 -24.23 -8.46 -7.76
N HIS A 68 -24.80 -8.85 -6.62
CA HIS A 68 -25.55 -7.93 -5.78
C HIS A 68 -24.70 -6.77 -5.27
N TYR A 69 -23.45 -7.06 -4.90
CA TYR A 69 -22.49 -6.03 -4.51
C TYR A 69 -22.19 -5.08 -5.67
N LEU A 70 -21.87 -5.62 -6.86
CA LEU A 70 -21.56 -4.81 -8.04
C LEU A 70 -22.76 -3.94 -8.47
N LYS A 71 -23.97 -4.52 -8.49
CA LYS A 71 -25.20 -3.82 -8.85
C LYS A 71 -25.50 -2.63 -7.92
N ASN A 72 -25.17 -2.77 -6.63
CA ASN A 72 -25.46 -1.74 -5.64
C ASN A 72 -24.23 -0.95 -5.19
N ARG A 73 -23.07 -1.18 -5.81
CA ARG A 73 -21.79 -0.61 -5.39
C ARG A 73 -21.83 0.91 -5.38
N GLU A 74 -22.30 1.51 -6.46
CA GLU A 74 -22.35 2.97 -6.60
C GLU A 74 -23.26 3.60 -5.53
N LYS A 75 -24.49 3.12 -5.40
CA LYS A 75 -25.44 3.60 -4.36
C LYS A 75 -24.87 3.46 -2.95
N ARG A 76 -24.13 2.37 -2.68
CA ARG A 76 -23.49 2.17 -1.37
C ARG A 76 -22.32 3.11 -1.16
N LEU A 77 -21.54 3.39 -2.20
CA LEU A 77 -20.44 4.35 -2.14
C LEU A 77 -20.96 5.77 -1.92
N GLU A 78 -22.02 6.18 -2.63
CA GLU A 78 -22.68 7.47 -2.46
C GLU A 78 -23.23 7.61 -1.03
N TYR A 79 -24.03 6.63 -0.57
CA TYR A 79 -24.55 6.62 0.79
C TYR A 79 -23.44 6.71 1.84
N PHE A 80 -22.35 5.93 1.65
CA PHE A 80 -21.22 5.91 2.58
C PHE A 80 -20.45 7.24 2.56
N SER A 81 -20.27 7.83 1.38
CA SER A 81 -19.66 9.15 1.23
C SER A 81 -20.47 10.23 1.93
N GLU A 82 -21.78 10.24 1.72
CA GLU A 82 -22.69 11.19 2.36
C GLU A 82 -22.74 10.99 3.88
N TRP A 83 -22.80 9.74 4.33
CA TRP A 83 -22.74 9.40 5.75
C TRP A 83 -21.44 9.87 6.39
N GLN A 84 -20.28 9.63 5.73
CA GLN A 84 -18.98 10.13 6.22
C GLN A 84 -18.94 11.66 6.30
N LYS A 85 -19.50 12.33 5.28
CA LYS A 85 -19.58 13.80 5.24
C LYS A 85 -20.40 14.36 6.42
N ASN A 86 -21.55 13.74 6.69
CA ASN A 86 -22.44 14.14 7.79
C ASN A 86 -21.91 13.79 9.19
N LYS A 87 -21.02 12.79 9.27
CA LYS A 87 -20.43 12.34 10.54
C LYS A 87 -18.97 12.76 10.72
N ARG A 88 -18.45 13.59 9.82
CA ARG A 88 -17.02 13.97 9.80
C ARG A 88 -16.53 14.48 11.16
N ASP A 89 -17.23 15.41 11.76
CA ASP A 89 -16.78 16.03 13.01
C ASP A 89 -16.79 15.04 14.17
N TYR A 90 -17.85 14.24 14.27
CA TYR A 90 -17.93 13.16 15.26
C TYR A 90 -16.81 12.14 15.07
N LEU A 91 -16.55 11.68 13.84
CA LEU A 91 -15.48 10.72 13.54
C LEU A 91 -14.10 11.31 13.82
N ASN A 92 -13.89 12.58 13.47
CA ASN A 92 -12.63 13.26 13.74
C ASN A 92 -12.36 13.35 15.25
N GLU A 93 -13.37 13.70 16.03
CA GLU A 93 -13.26 13.76 17.48
C GLU A 93 -13.07 12.37 18.10
N TYR A 94 -13.81 11.37 17.65
CA TYR A 94 -13.64 9.99 18.07
C TYR A 94 -12.21 9.50 17.80
N HIS A 95 -11.68 9.73 16.58
CA HIS A 95 -10.31 9.34 16.21
C HIS A 95 -9.25 10.14 16.99
N ARG A 96 -9.52 11.40 17.32
CA ARG A 96 -8.64 12.21 18.18
C ARG A 96 -8.55 11.62 19.57
N LYS A 97 -9.70 11.38 20.23
CA LYS A 97 -9.77 10.76 21.56
C LYS A 97 -9.15 9.36 21.59
N TRP A 98 -9.40 8.59 20.56
CA TRP A 98 -8.81 7.25 20.44
C TRP A 98 -7.28 7.32 20.30
N ARG A 99 -6.75 8.24 19.48
CA ARG A 99 -5.31 8.45 19.33
C ARG A 99 -4.66 8.91 20.62
N GLU A 100 -5.27 9.85 21.34
CA GLU A 100 -4.79 10.31 22.64
C GLU A 100 -4.66 9.15 23.64
N LYS A 101 -5.69 8.31 23.70
CA LYS A 101 -5.70 7.13 24.59
C LYS A 101 -4.73 6.03 24.15
N ASN A 102 -4.42 5.91 22.87
CA ASN A 102 -3.61 4.83 22.30
C ASN A 102 -2.29 5.34 21.69
N MET A 103 -1.82 6.51 22.12
CA MET A 103 -0.65 7.20 21.53
C MET A 103 0.60 6.30 21.50
N ASP A 104 0.88 5.60 22.59
CA ASP A 104 2.09 4.78 22.69
C ASP A 104 2.02 3.58 21.74
N LYS A 105 0.88 2.91 21.69
CA LYS A 105 0.65 1.81 20.73
C LYS A 105 0.72 2.30 19.27
N HIS A 106 0.19 3.48 19.00
CA HIS A 106 0.27 4.07 17.66
C HIS A 106 1.72 4.40 17.28
N ARG A 107 2.50 4.98 18.21
CA ARG A 107 3.93 5.27 18.02
C ARG A 107 4.75 3.99 17.82
N GLU A 108 4.44 2.96 18.58
CA GLU A 108 5.09 1.65 18.44
C GLU A 108 4.80 1.01 17.08
N ASN A 109 3.53 0.96 16.69
CA ASN A 109 3.12 0.45 15.38
C ASN A 109 3.79 1.21 14.23
N LYS A 110 3.87 2.55 14.32
CA LYS A 110 4.56 3.38 13.33
C LYS A 110 6.06 3.04 13.28
N ARG A 111 6.73 2.94 14.42
CA ARG A 111 8.16 2.57 14.49
C ARG A 111 8.42 1.18 13.90
N ASN A 112 7.54 0.20 14.19
CA ASN A 112 7.65 -1.14 13.64
C ASN A 112 7.43 -1.17 12.14
N TYR A 113 6.44 -0.43 11.63
CA TYR A 113 6.20 -0.29 10.20
C TYR A 113 7.42 0.32 9.48
N GLU A 114 7.95 1.43 9.99
CA GLU A 114 9.12 2.11 9.44
C GLU A 114 10.37 1.20 9.44
N ARG A 115 10.59 0.49 10.56
CA ARG A 115 11.70 -0.47 10.67
C ARG A 115 11.59 -1.59 9.64
N ASN A 116 10.43 -2.22 9.56
CA ASN A 116 10.21 -3.33 8.63
C ASN A 116 10.32 -2.87 7.19
N ARG A 117 9.79 -1.70 6.86
CA ARG A 117 9.86 -1.15 5.50
C ARG A 117 11.30 -0.79 5.11
N LYS A 118 12.05 -0.16 6.01
CA LYS A 118 13.47 0.13 5.77
C LYS A 118 14.32 -1.14 5.62
N ALA A 119 13.95 -2.22 6.27
CA ALA A 119 14.64 -3.50 6.16
C ALA A 119 14.33 -4.24 4.86
N SER A 120 13.11 -4.10 4.33
CA SER A 120 12.66 -4.81 3.12
C SER A 120 12.79 -4.00 1.82
N ASP A 121 12.99 -2.67 1.91
CA ASP A 121 13.01 -1.74 0.77
C ASP A 121 14.20 -0.79 0.89
N PRO A 122 15.35 -1.12 0.25
CA PRO A 122 16.55 -0.29 0.28
C PRO A 122 16.33 1.12 -0.30
N LEU A 123 15.50 1.25 -1.33
CA LEU A 123 15.21 2.55 -1.94
C LEU A 123 14.38 3.42 -1.01
N TYR A 124 13.40 2.84 -0.33
CA TYR A 124 12.67 3.55 0.72
C TYR A 124 13.59 3.97 1.87
N LYS A 125 14.53 3.09 2.27
CA LYS A 125 15.54 3.37 3.29
C LYS A 125 16.41 4.58 2.86
N LEU A 126 16.89 4.58 1.60
CA LEU A 126 17.66 5.69 1.03
C LEU A 126 16.90 7.02 1.14
N ILE A 127 15.70 7.08 0.55
CA ILE A 127 14.91 8.32 0.51
C ILE A 127 14.53 8.81 1.91
N SER A 128 14.22 7.88 2.81
CA SER A 128 13.94 8.22 4.21
C SER A 128 15.17 8.80 4.92
N ASN A 129 16.34 8.21 4.71
CA ASN A 129 17.60 8.69 5.30
C ASN A 129 18.00 10.05 4.70
N PHE A 130 17.88 10.19 3.39
CA PHE A 130 18.15 11.46 2.69
C PHE A 130 17.30 12.61 3.22
N ARG A 131 15.99 12.39 3.35
CA ARG A 131 15.08 13.38 3.96
C ARG A 131 15.45 13.72 5.41
N THR A 132 15.90 12.71 6.16
CA THR A 132 16.32 12.89 7.53
C THR A 132 17.60 13.74 7.61
N ALA A 133 18.58 13.48 6.73
CA ALA A 133 19.81 14.24 6.66
C ALA A 133 19.54 15.72 6.34
N ILE A 134 18.72 16.01 5.32
CA ILE A 134 18.31 17.39 5.02
C ILE A 134 17.65 18.06 6.24
N TYR A 135 16.73 17.35 6.90
CA TYR A 135 16.05 17.89 8.07
C TYR A 135 17.02 18.22 9.21
N GLN A 136 18.01 17.38 9.46
CA GLN A 136 19.03 17.63 10.48
C GLN A 136 19.87 18.90 10.15
N VAL A 137 20.31 19.03 8.93
CA VAL A 137 21.07 20.20 8.47
C VAL A 137 20.26 21.49 8.66
N LEU A 138 19.01 21.52 8.18
CA LEU A 138 18.15 22.69 8.36
C LEU A 138 17.92 23.02 9.84
N LYS A 139 17.72 21.98 10.67
CA LYS A 139 17.56 22.16 12.12
C LYS A 139 18.81 22.73 12.79
N GLU A 140 20.00 22.24 12.43
CA GLU A 140 21.26 22.70 12.95
C GLU A 140 21.58 24.16 12.52
N SER A 141 21.16 24.51 11.29
CA SER A 141 21.26 25.87 10.76
C SER A 141 20.13 26.80 11.24
N ASN A 142 19.21 26.35 12.09
CA ASN A 142 18.03 27.12 12.53
C ASN A 142 17.10 27.54 11.35
N VAL A 143 17.11 26.80 10.25
CA VAL A 143 16.30 27.07 9.06
C VAL A 143 14.99 26.34 9.13
N GLU A 144 13.89 27.05 8.91
CA GLU A 144 12.55 26.47 8.93
C GLU A 144 12.25 25.71 7.63
N LYS A 145 11.71 24.49 7.77
CA LYS A 145 11.21 23.72 6.63
C LYS A 145 9.87 24.28 6.15
N ASN A 146 9.83 24.86 4.96
CA ASN A 146 8.64 25.50 4.39
C ASN A 146 8.02 24.75 3.19
N LYS A 147 8.74 23.81 2.55
CA LYS A 147 8.30 23.08 1.36
C LYS A 147 8.70 21.61 1.40
N HIS A 148 8.25 20.85 0.40
CA HIS A 148 8.71 19.48 0.18
C HIS A 148 10.12 19.48 -0.43
N TYR A 149 11.02 18.61 0.05
CA TYR A 149 12.44 18.66 -0.35
C TYR A 149 12.64 18.51 -1.87
N PHE A 150 12.01 17.52 -2.47
CA PHE A 150 12.16 17.26 -3.90
C PHE A 150 11.52 18.31 -4.81
N ASP A 151 10.58 19.11 -4.30
CA ASP A 151 10.02 20.24 -5.06
C ASP A 151 11.04 21.39 -5.16
N ILE A 152 11.96 21.50 -4.20
CA ILE A 152 13.02 22.52 -4.18
C ILE A 152 14.25 22.04 -4.93
N LEU A 153 14.66 20.81 -4.71
CA LEU A 153 15.90 20.24 -5.26
C LEU A 153 15.90 20.10 -6.79
N GLN A 154 14.76 20.31 -7.46
CA GLN A 154 14.60 20.25 -8.91
C GLN A 154 14.99 18.91 -9.54
N TYR A 155 15.02 17.84 -8.74
CA TYR A 155 15.17 16.45 -9.21
C TYR A 155 14.28 15.52 -8.40
N THR A 156 13.99 14.34 -8.96
CA THR A 156 13.11 13.36 -8.34
C THR A 156 13.90 12.32 -7.54
N PRO A 157 13.25 11.56 -6.65
CA PRO A 157 13.87 10.40 -6.02
C PRO A 157 14.50 9.43 -7.01
N GLU A 158 13.85 9.21 -8.15
CA GLU A 158 14.32 8.32 -9.20
C GLU A 158 15.60 8.87 -9.88
N SER A 159 15.70 10.19 -10.02
CA SER A 159 16.92 10.83 -10.53
C SER A 159 18.09 10.66 -9.58
N LEU A 160 17.85 10.82 -8.26
CA LEU A 160 18.86 10.56 -7.23
C LEU A 160 19.33 9.10 -7.27
N ILE A 161 18.39 8.15 -7.34
CA ILE A 161 18.72 6.71 -7.42
C ILE A 161 19.61 6.43 -8.62
N LYS A 162 19.21 6.86 -9.83
CA LYS A 162 19.98 6.66 -11.07
C LYS A 162 21.36 7.31 -11.01
N HIS A 163 21.44 8.51 -10.42
CA HIS A 163 22.71 9.21 -10.25
C HIS A 163 23.67 8.42 -9.35
N LEU A 164 23.18 7.88 -8.22
CA LEU A 164 24.01 7.05 -7.34
C LEU A 164 24.40 5.73 -8.01
N GLU A 165 23.46 5.06 -8.69
CA GLU A 165 23.74 3.83 -9.44
C GLU A 165 24.83 4.01 -10.48
N SER A 166 24.84 5.14 -11.19
CA SER A 166 25.86 5.44 -12.21
C SER A 166 27.28 5.59 -11.65
N GLN A 167 27.42 5.76 -10.35
CA GLN A 167 28.67 5.94 -9.62
C GLN A 167 29.02 4.72 -8.74
N PHE A 168 28.26 3.64 -8.80
CA PHE A 168 28.56 2.45 -8.00
C PHE A 168 29.92 1.87 -8.39
N GLU A 169 30.75 1.71 -7.40
CA GLU A 169 32.03 0.99 -7.51
C GLU A 169 31.83 -0.52 -7.36
N ASN A 170 32.92 -1.27 -7.52
CA ASN A 170 32.92 -2.73 -7.43
C ASN A 170 32.18 -3.24 -6.19
N ASN A 171 31.19 -4.09 -6.40
CA ASN A 171 30.33 -4.72 -5.39
C ASN A 171 29.31 -3.79 -4.69
N MET A 172 29.24 -2.50 -5.01
CA MET A 172 28.14 -1.65 -4.53
C MET A 172 26.84 -2.03 -5.24
N ASN A 173 25.78 -2.21 -4.48
CA ASN A 173 24.42 -2.44 -4.97
C ASN A 173 23.40 -2.06 -3.88
N TRP A 174 22.12 -2.16 -4.21
CA TRP A 174 21.05 -1.82 -3.25
C TRP A 174 20.90 -2.84 -2.12
N ASP A 175 21.26 -4.09 -2.32
CA ASP A 175 21.14 -5.13 -1.30
C ASP A 175 22.12 -4.90 -0.14
N ASN A 176 23.27 -4.27 -0.42
CA ASN A 176 24.24 -3.90 0.60
C ASN A 176 24.18 -2.42 1.03
N TYR A 177 23.07 -1.72 0.72
CA TYR A 177 22.88 -0.34 1.18
C TYR A 177 22.85 -0.25 2.70
N GLY A 178 23.85 0.41 3.25
CA GLY A 178 24.16 0.52 4.67
C GLY A 178 25.62 0.14 4.96
N GLU A 179 26.27 -0.63 4.07
CA GLU A 179 27.71 -0.78 4.02
C GLU A 179 28.37 0.39 3.28
N TRP A 180 27.62 1.00 2.38
CA TRP A 180 27.93 2.27 1.74
C TRP A 180 26.89 3.33 2.08
N HIS A 181 27.27 4.61 2.00
CA HIS A 181 26.44 5.76 2.34
C HIS A 181 26.38 6.76 1.19
N VAL A 182 25.36 7.63 1.19
CA VAL A 182 25.39 8.84 0.37
C VAL A 182 26.27 9.84 1.07
N ASP A 183 27.31 10.28 0.40
CA ASP A 183 28.29 11.24 0.87
C ASP A 183 28.24 12.52 0.04
N HIS A 184 28.69 13.62 0.61
CA HIS A 184 28.87 14.90 -0.07
C HIS A 184 30.31 15.09 -0.47
N LYS A 185 30.60 15.28 -1.78
CA LYS A 185 31.97 15.56 -2.25
C LYS A 185 32.57 16.75 -1.53
N LEU A 186 31.85 17.89 -1.53
CA LEU A 186 32.12 19.02 -0.66
C LEU A 186 31.31 18.82 0.62
N PRO A 187 31.94 18.77 1.81
CA PRO A 187 31.25 18.50 3.05
C PRO A 187 30.16 19.54 3.35
N ILE A 188 29.12 19.13 4.04
CA ILE A 188 28.00 20.02 4.43
C ILE A 188 28.50 21.26 5.18
N THR A 189 29.53 21.10 5.98
CA THR A 189 30.16 22.22 6.73
C THR A 189 30.82 23.30 5.85
N SER A 190 30.96 23.06 4.55
CA SER A 190 31.48 24.04 3.59
C SER A 190 30.41 25.01 3.07
N PHE A 191 29.13 24.80 3.46
CA PHE A 191 28.01 25.57 2.98
C PHE A 191 27.40 26.40 4.14
N ASN A 192 27.09 27.66 3.87
CA ASN A 192 26.36 28.52 4.80
C ASN A 192 24.89 28.60 4.39
N ILE A 193 24.08 27.65 4.85
CA ILE A 193 22.66 27.54 4.51
C ILE A 193 21.87 28.47 5.44
N GLU A 194 21.28 29.53 4.88
CA GLU A 194 20.47 30.51 5.60
C GLU A 194 18.97 30.31 5.36
N GLU A 195 18.59 29.79 4.18
CA GLU A 195 17.20 29.47 3.84
C GLU A 195 17.09 28.15 3.10
N MET A 196 15.94 27.48 3.27
CA MET A 196 15.67 26.27 2.52
C MET A 196 15.44 26.59 1.03
N GLY A 197 16.39 26.21 0.18
CA GLY A 197 16.37 26.43 -1.28
C GLY A 197 17.20 27.62 -1.72
N ASP A 198 18.01 28.23 -0.84
CA ASP A 198 19.03 29.17 -1.23
C ASP A 198 20.11 28.51 -2.11
N GLU A 199 21.02 29.31 -2.65
CA GLU A 199 22.08 28.82 -3.54
C GLU A 199 23.00 27.80 -2.84
N GLU A 200 23.34 28.02 -1.59
CA GLU A 200 24.20 27.15 -0.80
C GLU A 200 23.49 25.81 -0.46
N PHE A 201 22.20 25.86 -0.13
CA PHE A 201 21.38 24.65 0.03
C PHE A 201 21.30 23.87 -1.27
N MET A 202 21.03 24.54 -2.40
CA MET A 202 20.92 23.89 -3.70
C MET A 202 22.24 23.26 -4.14
N ARG A 203 23.36 23.92 -3.91
CA ARG A 203 24.71 23.40 -4.20
C ARG A 203 25.04 22.21 -3.29
N CYS A 204 24.78 22.32 -2.01
CA CYS A 204 25.03 21.27 -1.02
C CYS A 204 24.33 19.96 -1.43
N TRP A 205 23.04 20.04 -1.77
CA TRP A 205 22.21 18.89 -2.09
C TRP A 205 22.07 18.61 -3.60
N SER A 206 22.88 19.26 -4.45
CA SER A 206 22.89 18.97 -5.90
C SER A 206 23.38 17.54 -6.16
N LEU A 207 22.88 16.91 -7.23
CA LEU A 207 23.35 15.58 -7.64
C LEU A 207 24.88 15.58 -7.86
N ASP A 208 25.43 16.64 -8.42
CA ASP A 208 26.88 16.76 -8.67
C ASP A 208 27.73 16.70 -7.38
N ASN A 209 27.18 17.14 -6.25
CA ASN A 209 27.84 17.08 -4.96
C ASN A 209 27.59 15.77 -4.20
N LEU A 210 26.70 14.88 -4.70
CA LEU A 210 26.37 13.62 -4.05
C LEU A 210 27.09 12.45 -4.73
N GLN A 211 27.57 11.52 -3.92
CA GLN A 211 28.22 10.29 -4.37
C GLN A 211 27.94 9.13 -3.41
N PRO A 212 27.92 7.89 -3.89
CA PRO A 212 28.00 6.72 -3.02
C PRO A 212 29.45 6.59 -2.50
N MET A 213 29.61 6.28 -1.24
CA MET A 213 30.95 6.04 -0.65
C MET A 213 30.86 4.90 0.37
N TRP A 214 31.85 4.01 0.39
CA TRP A 214 31.94 2.96 1.39
C TRP A 214 31.95 3.56 2.80
N GLY A 215 31.22 2.95 3.74
CA GLY A 215 31.04 3.52 5.08
C GLY A 215 32.36 3.78 5.81
N ASN A 216 33.35 2.89 5.68
CA ASN A 216 34.67 3.09 6.28
C ASN A 216 35.42 4.27 5.66
N ASP A 217 35.31 4.47 4.35
CA ASP A 217 35.99 5.58 3.66
C ASP A 217 35.27 6.90 3.93
N ASN A 218 33.95 6.86 4.03
CA ASN A 218 33.16 8.02 4.45
C ASN A 218 33.54 8.50 5.87
N ILE A 219 33.72 7.56 6.81
CA ILE A 219 34.18 7.88 8.17
C ILE A 219 35.59 8.48 8.14
N ARG A 220 36.50 7.94 7.33
CA ARG A 220 37.88 8.45 7.19
C ARG A 220 37.90 9.82 6.52
N LYS A 221 37.05 10.03 5.51
CA LYS A 221 36.89 11.32 4.84
C LYS A 221 36.45 12.39 5.82
N SER A 222 35.45 12.09 6.67
CA SER A 222 34.87 13.08 7.59
C SER A 222 34.52 14.40 6.84
N ASN A 223 34.97 15.55 7.32
CA ASN A 223 34.76 16.86 6.70
C ASN A 223 35.90 17.27 5.72
N LYS A 224 36.70 16.34 5.25
CA LYS A 224 37.80 16.63 4.31
C LYS A 224 37.28 16.61 2.87
N ILE A 225 37.86 17.47 2.03
CA ILE A 225 37.67 17.42 0.57
C ILE A 225 38.70 16.44 0.01
N ILE A 226 38.25 15.39 -0.66
CA ILE A 226 39.14 14.41 -1.31
C ILE A 226 39.53 15.00 -2.67
N GLY A 227 40.84 15.08 -2.95
CA GLY A 227 41.38 15.48 -4.27
C GLY A 227 41.95 16.90 -4.33
N THR A 228 42.19 17.56 -3.21
CA THR A 228 42.99 18.78 -3.14
C THR A 228 44.35 18.45 -2.50
N GLU A 229 45.23 17.78 -3.25
CA GLU A 229 46.67 17.83 -3.06
C GLU A 229 47.30 18.74 -4.10
#